data_743168c6c9b295ce3489deebbd361ce4
#
_entry.id   743168c6c9b295ce3489deebbd361ce4
#
_cell.length_a   1.000
_cell.length_b   1.000
_cell.length_c   1.000
_cell.angle_alpha   90.00
_cell.angle_beta   90.00
_cell.angle_gamma   90.00
#
_symmetry.space_group_name_H-M   'P 1'
#
loop_
_entity.id
_entity.type
_entity.pdbx_description
1 polymer ?
#
loop_
_entity_poly.entity_id
_entity_poly.type
_entity_poly.pdbx_seq_one_letter_code
_entity_poly.pdbx_strand_id
1 'polypeptide(L)'
;MTTLRWSLAILALIVASATQAAAQQAPAAGHIKTVSGSAFIVRNNAEIAAKPGQVVFEADSLRTGADGSIGVTLKDDTRLALGPGSEVRLERFSYAPGSASLGLVLRFVRGVTAYVSGRLAKLAPDSIRLETPSAIVGVRGTTLAIRVEP
;
A
#
# COMPACT_ATOMS: atom_id res chain seq x y z
N MET A 1 -28.33 28.59 66.25
CA MET A 1 -29.10 27.98 65.16
C MET A 1 -28.46 28.35 63.83
N THR A 2 -27.46 27.64 63.40
CA THR A 2 -26.78 27.85 62.16
C THR A 2 -26.90 26.60 61.30
N THR A 3 -27.79 26.68 60.34
CA THR A 3 -27.93 25.63 59.33
C THR A 3 -26.77 25.71 58.37
N LEU A 4 -25.82 24.85 58.57
CA LEU A 4 -24.68 24.68 57.66
C LEU A 4 -25.20 24.06 56.35
N ARG A 5 -25.43 24.87 55.37
CA ARG A 5 -25.78 24.43 54.02
C ARG A 5 -24.50 23.90 53.37
N TRP A 6 -24.35 22.63 53.43
CA TRP A 6 -23.33 21.92 52.68
C TRP A 6 -23.81 21.84 51.24
N SER A 7 -23.44 22.86 50.48
CA SER A 7 -23.54 22.79 49.04
C SER A 7 -22.42 21.87 48.58
N LEU A 8 -22.73 20.59 48.51
CA LEU A 8 -21.93 19.62 47.78
C LEU A 8 -21.97 19.99 46.28
N ALA A 9 -21.02 20.80 45.89
CA ALA A 9 -20.68 20.91 44.49
C ALA A 9 -20.09 19.57 44.05
N ILE A 10 -20.97 18.71 43.56
CA ILE A 10 -20.56 17.53 42.83
C ILE A 10 -19.99 18.04 41.53
N LEU A 11 -18.70 18.29 41.57
CA LEU A 11 -17.92 18.51 40.36
C LEU A 11 -17.88 17.16 39.64
N ALA A 12 -18.87 16.94 38.81
CA ALA A 12 -18.86 15.82 37.88
C ALA A 12 -17.67 16.02 36.94
N LEU A 13 -16.54 15.42 37.33
CA LEU A 13 -15.40 15.25 36.49
C LEU A 13 -15.81 14.29 35.38
N ILE A 14 -16.39 14.84 34.33
CA ILE A 14 -16.58 14.13 33.10
C ILE A 14 -15.16 13.93 32.54
N VAL A 15 -14.56 12.84 32.96
CA VAL A 15 -13.40 12.29 32.26
C VAL A 15 -13.95 11.89 30.89
N ALA A 16 -13.89 12.82 29.96
CA ALA A 16 -14.02 12.51 28.57
C ALA A 16 -12.88 11.56 28.25
N SER A 17 -13.15 10.27 28.38
CA SER A 17 -12.32 9.22 27.82
C SER A 17 -12.38 9.43 26.32
N ALA A 18 -11.46 10.27 25.81
CA ALA A 18 -11.11 10.29 24.42
C ALA A 18 -10.55 8.90 24.14
N THR A 19 -11.42 7.96 23.82
CA THR A 19 -11.06 6.76 23.11
C THR A 19 -10.41 7.24 21.82
N GLN A 20 -9.11 7.44 21.86
CA GLN A 20 -8.31 7.46 20.66
C GLN A 20 -8.55 6.10 20.04
N ALA A 21 -9.48 6.06 19.10
CA ALA A 21 -9.51 5.00 18.13
C ALA A 21 -8.13 5.06 17.48
N ALA A 22 -7.21 4.23 17.96
CA ALA A 22 -5.98 3.96 17.26
C ALA A 22 -6.45 3.51 15.89
N ALA A 23 -6.36 4.41 14.92
CA ALA A 23 -6.59 4.06 13.53
C ALA A 23 -5.63 2.90 13.27
N GLN A 24 -6.18 1.69 13.18
CA GLN A 24 -5.39 0.51 12.84
C GLN A 24 -4.78 0.82 11.48
N GLN A 25 -3.51 1.19 11.51
CA GLN A 25 -2.77 1.38 10.27
C GLN A 25 -2.84 0.05 9.52
N ALA A 26 -3.29 0.12 8.28
CA ALA A 26 -3.26 -1.03 7.39
C ALA A 26 -1.86 -1.66 7.43
N PRO A 27 -1.76 -2.99 7.41
CA PRO A 27 -0.45 -3.63 7.45
C PRO A 27 0.38 -3.19 6.24
N ALA A 28 1.64 -2.89 6.48
CA ALA A 28 2.57 -2.53 5.42
C ALA A 28 2.67 -3.65 4.38
N ALA A 29 2.52 -3.30 3.12
CA ALA A 29 2.65 -4.24 2.01
C ALA A 29 4.10 -4.40 1.55
N GLY A 30 4.89 -3.36 1.69
CA GLY A 30 6.28 -3.33 1.28
C GLY A 30 6.91 -1.97 1.50
N HIS A 31 8.00 -1.72 0.81
CA HIS A 31 8.71 -0.45 0.90
C HIS A 31 9.44 -0.10 -0.40
N ILE A 32 9.64 1.19 -0.56
CA ILE A 32 10.39 1.74 -1.68
C ILE A 32 11.88 1.46 -1.46
N LYS A 33 12.53 0.91 -2.46
CA LYS A 33 13.98 0.64 -2.45
C LYS A 33 14.78 1.75 -3.10
N THR A 34 14.33 2.18 -4.26
CA THR A 34 15.04 3.17 -5.08
C THR A 34 14.08 4.19 -5.64
N VAL A 35 14.54 5.41 -5.77
CA VAL A 35 13.83 6.51 -6.43
C VAL A 35 14.82 7.28 -7.26
N SER A 36 14.44 7.63 -8.48
CA SER A 36 15.18 8.54 -9.34
C SER A 36 14.20 9.48 -10.04
N GLY A 37 14.53 10.76 -10.10
CA GLY A 37 13.64 11.77 -10.68
C GLY A 37 12.33 11.92 -9.91
N SER A 38 11.27 12.27 -10.63
CA SER A 38 9.94 12.52 -10.05
C SER A 38 9.19 11.21 -9.84
N ALA A 39 8.92 10.87 -8.60
CA ALA A 39 8.14 9.69 -8.23
C ALA A 39 7.27 9.97 -7.00
N PHE A 40 6.09 9.39 -6.96
CA PHE A 40 5.07 9.67 -5.96
C PHE A 40 4.34 8.41 -5.52
N ILE A 41 3.87 8.42 -4.27
CA ILE A 41 2.83 7.54 -3.77
C ILE A 41 1.54 8.35 -3.75
N VAL A 42 0.47 7.85 -4.35
CA VAL A 42 -0.87 8.42 -4.23
C VAL A 42 -1.66 7.58 -3.22
N ARG A 43 -1.99 8.18 -2.11
CA ARG A 43 -2.72 7.57 -1.00
C ARG A 43 -3.88 8.45 -0.60
N ASN A 44 -5.11 7.90 -0.58
CA ASN A 44 -6.32 8.66 -0.25
C ASN A 44 -6.46 9.96 -1.07
N ASN A 45 -6.17 9.88 -2.37
CA ASN A 45 -6.16 11.00 -3.32
C ASN A 45 -5.09 12.09 -3.01
N ALA A 46 -4.20 11.86 -2.06
CA ALA A 46 -3.07 12.73 -1.78
C ALA A 46 -1.80 12.20 -2.45
N GLU A 47 -1.09 13.07 -3.14
CA GLU A 47 0.18 12.77 -3.77
C GLU A 47 1.32 13.07 -2.81
N ILE A 48 2.13 12.07 -2.53
CA ILE A 48 3.25 12.14 -1.59
C ILE A 48 4.52 11.84 -2.35
N ALA A 49 5.53 12.71 -2.26
CA ALA A 49 6.82 12.45 -2.88
C ALA A 49 7.41 11.13 -2.36
N ALA A 50 7.78 10.26 -3.29
CA ALA A 50 8.36 8.97 -2.95
C ALA A 50 9.80 9.11 -2.50
N LYS A 51 10.17 8.39 -1.45
CA LYS A 51 11.53 8.34 -0.90
C LYS A 51 11.96 6.91 -0.63
N PRO A 52 13.26 6.58 -0.78
CA PRO A 52 13.76 5.27 -0.35
C PRO A 52 13.44 4.99 1.12
N GLY A 53 13.05 3.75 1.43
CA GLY A 53 12.65 3.33 2.76
C GLY A 53 11.19 3.60 3.13
N GLN A 54 10.47 4.37 2.34
CA GLN A 54 9.07 4.69 2.61
C GLN A 54 8.18 3.46 2.46
N VAL A 55 7.23 3.32 3.38
CA VAL A 55 6.30 2.19 3.43
C VAL A 55 5.21 2.35 2.38
N VAL A 56 4.90 1.25 1.70
CA VAL A 56 3.79 1.11 0.76
C VAL A 56 2.70 0.25 1.40
N PHE A 57 1.45 0.66 1.24
CA PHE A 57 0.28 -0.03 1.76
C PHE A 57 -0.64 -0.51 0.63
N GLU A 58 -1.54 -1.42 0.98
CA GLU A 58 -2.66 -1.76 0.11
C GLU A 58 -3.46 -0.50 -0.27
N ALA A 59 -3.96 -0.46 -1.48
CA ALA A 59 -4.64 0.67 -2.11
C ALA A 59 -3.77 1.88 -2.50
N ASP A 60 -2.46 1.86 -2.20
CA ASP A 60 -1.55 2.88 -2.72
C ASP A 60 -1.38 2.75 -4.25
N SER A 61 -1.27 3.88 -4.92
CA SER A 61 -0.78 3.95 -6.30
C SER A 61 0.64 4.48 -6.33
N LEU A 62 1.49 3.84 -7.12
CA LEU A 62 2.85 4.28 -7.40
C LEU A 62 2.85 4.98 -8.75
N ARG A 63 3.35 6.21 -8.79
CA ARG A 63 3.36 7.03 -10.00
C ARG A 63 4.74 7.62 -10.24
N THR A 64 5.18 7.63 -11.49
CA THR A 64 6.40 8.29 -11.91
C THR A 64 6.11 9.40 -12.91
N GLY A 65 6.90 10.47 -12.84
CA GLY A 65 6.91 11.51 -13.88
C GLY A 65 7.69 11.08 -15.13
N ALA A 66 7.78 11.98 -16.11
CA ALA A 66 8.45 11.71 -17.38
C ALA A 66 9.96 11.42 -17.24
N ASP A 67 10.56 11.83 -16.14
CA ASP A 67 11.98 11.62 -15.79
C ASP A 67 12.16 10.65 -14.62
N GLY A 68 11.07 10.07 -14.13
CA GLY A 68 11.05 9.32 -12.87
C GLY A 68 11.21 7.82 -13.03
N SER A 69 11.72 7.20 -11.99
CA SER A 69 11.69 5.76 -11.80
C SER A 69 11.59 5.40 -10.32
N ILE A 70 10.99 4.27 -10.03
CA ILE A 70 10.82 3.80 -8.67
C ILE A 70 10.97 2.27 -8.61
N GLY A 71 11.72 1.79 -7.64
CA GLY A 71 11.82 0.38 -7.31
C GLY A 71 11.17 0.09 -5.97
N VAL A 72 10.32 -0.93 -5.93
CA VAL A 72 9.57 -1.35 -4.73
C VAL A 72 9.76 -2.82 -4.49
N THR A 73 9.89 -3.19 -3.21
CA THR A 73 9.90 -4.58 -2.78
C THR A 73 8.76 -4.80 -1.79
N LEU A 74 7.91 -5.75 -2.10
CA LEU A 74 6.82 -6.17 -1.22
C LEU A 74 7.33 -7.17 -0.16
N LYS A 75 6.54 -7.43 0.87
CA LYS A 75 6.93 -8.32 1.97
C LYS A 75 7.15 -9.77 1.57
N ASP A 76 6.55 -10.20 0.47
CA ASP A 76 6.74 -11.53 -0.11
C ASP A 76 7.94 -11.61 -1.06
N ASP A 77 8.79 -10.58 -1.10
CA ASP A 77 9.91 -10.41 -2.01
C ASP A 77 9.53 -10.18 -3.49
N THR A 78 8.26 -9.92 -3.79
CA THR A 78 7.85 -9.40 -5.11
C THR A 78 8.51 -8.05 -5.34
N ARG A 79 9.09 -7.86 -6.52
CA ARG A 79 9.75 -6.62 -6.91
C ARG A 79 9.07 -5.98 -8.09
N LEU A 80 8.91 -4.67 -7.99
CA LEU A 80 8.38 -3.82 -9.05
C LEU A 80 9.41 -2.75 -9.40
N ALA A 81 9.62 -2.51 -10.67
CA ALA A 81 10.42 -1.41 -11.15
C ALA A 81 9.62 -0.63 -12.21
N LEU A 82 9.19 0.56 -11.85
CA LEU A 82 8.45 1.45 -12.72
C LEU A 82 9.42 2.36 -13.47
N GLY A 83 9.29 2.37 -14.80
CA GLY A 83 9.98 3.32 -15.66
C GLY A 83 9.27 4.68 -15.70
N PRO A 84 9.75 5.62 -16.55
CA PRO A 84 9.15 6.94 -16.70
C PRO A 84 7.69 6.89 -17.15
N GLY A 85 6.89 7.84 -16.63
CA GLY A 85 5.49 7.98 -17.01
C GLY A 85 4.60 6.79 -16.67
N SER A 86 4.94 6.05 -15.63
CA SER A 86 4.25 4.82 -15.23
C SER A 86 3.36 5.03 -14.03
N GLU A 87 2.31 4.21 -13.95
CA GLU A 87 1.42 4.15 -12.80
C GLU A 87 0.96 2.72 -12.55
N VAL A 88 1.16 2.26 -11.32
CA VAL A 88 0.73 0.94 -10.84
C VAL A 88 0.02 1.11 -9.52
N ARG A 89 -1.16 0.51 -9.39
CA ARG A 89 -1.92 0.48 -8.15
C ARG A 89 -1.82 -0.90 -7.49
N LEU A 90 -1.52 -0.90 -6.21
CA LEU A 90 -1.57 -2.09 -5.37
C LEU A 90 -3.00 -2.28 -4.85
N GLU A 91 -3.85 -2.96 -5.62
CA GLU A 91 -5.26 -3.13 -5.29
C GLU A 91 -5.47 -4.02 -4.07
N ARG A 92 -4.67 -5.06 -3.97
CA ARG A 92 -4.72 -6.02 -2.86
C ARG A 92 -3.34 -6.58 -2.57
N PHE A 93 -3.02 -6.67 -1.30
CA PHE A 93 -1.85 -7.39 -0.82
C PHE A 93 -2.15 -8.07 0.51
N SER A 94 -2.05 -9.38 0.53
CA SER A 94 -2.20 -10.18 1.72
C SER A 94 -1.11 -11.23 1.74
N TYR A 95 -0.24 -11.15 2.71
CA TYR A 95 0.87 -12.08 2.87
C TYR A 95 1.11 -12.35 4.36
N ALA A 96 0.53 -13.44 4.84
CA ALA A 96 0.78 -13.96 6.17
C ALA A 96 1.02 -15.46 6.03
N PRO A 97 2.29 -15.92 5.99
CA PRO A 97 2.62 -17.34 5.94
C PRO A 97 1.98 -18.06 7.13
N GLY A 98 1.30 -19.18 6.86
CA GLY A 98 0.55 -19.93 7.85
C GLY A 98 -0.92 -19.50 8.03
N SER A 99 -1.38 -18.43 7.38
CA SER A 99 -2.79 -18.06 7.28
C SER A 99 -3.35 -18.39 5.89
N ALA A 100 -4.69 -18.51 5.80
CA ALA A 100 -5.38 -18.72 4.51
C ALA A 100 -5.43 -17.45 3.65
N SER A 101 -4.96 -16.31 4.17
CA SER A 101 -5.04 -15.02 3.51
C SER A 101 -3.75 -14.72 2.74
N LEU A 102 -3.70 -15.19 1.51
CA LEU A 102 -2.61 -14.95 0.56
C LEU A 102 -3.19 -14.38 -0.73
N GLY A 103 -2.65 -13.25 -1.20
CA GLY A 103 -3.10 -12.67 -2.46
C GLY A 103 -2.37 -11.42 -2.85
N LEU A 104 -2.29 -11.18 -4.14
CA LEU A 104 -1.70 -9.99 -4.75
C LEU A 104 -2.51 -9.61 -5.98
N VAL A 105 -2.99 -8.38 -6.00
CA VAL A 105 -3.61 -7.79 -7.19
C VAL A 105 -2.92 -6.48 -7.49
N LEU A 106 -2.28 -6.42 -8.64
CA LEU A 106 -1.64 -5.22 -9.17
C LEU A 106 -2.39 -4.76 -10.41
N ARG A 107 -2.74 -3.49 -10.45
CA ARG A 107 -3.32 -2.85 -11.62
C ARG A 107 -2.31 -1.92 -12.27
N PHE A 108 -1.93 -2.27 -13.48
CA PHE A 108 -1.04 -1.46 -14.32
C PHE A 108 -1.89 -0.49 -15.13
N VAL A 109 -1.80 0.79 -14.81
CA VAL A 109 -2.65 1.82 -15.41
C VAL A 109 -2.04 2.35 -16.69
N ARG A 110 -0.71 2.59 -16.66
CA ARG A 110 0.05 3.11 -17.82
C ARG A 110 1.55 2.92 -17.63
N GLY A 111 2.28 3.07 -18.72
CA GLY A 111 3.75 3.07 -18.73
C GLY A 111 4.35 1.67 -18.77
N VAL A 112 5.60 1.58 -18.35
CA VAL A 112 6.38 0.34 -18.37
C VAL A 112 6.78 -0.03 -16.96
N THR A 113 6.46 -1.26 -16.57
CA THR A 113 6.82 -1.80 -15.25
C THR A 113 7.40 -3.19 -15.41
N ALA A 114 8.56 -3.41 -14.82
CA ALA A 114 9.10 -4.74 -14.63
C ALA A 114 8.53 -5.34 -13.33
N TYR A 115 8.10 -6.59 -13.43
CA TYR A 115 7.58 -7.37 -12.33
C TYR A 115 8.42 -8.62 -12.15
N VAL A 116 8.84 -8.88 -10.91
CA VAL A 116 9.53 -10.11 -10.54
C VAL A 116 8.76 -10.78 -9.42
N SER A 117 8.31 -12.00 -9.65
CA SER A 117 7.53 -12.77 -8.68
C SER A 117 8.31 -13.02 -7.39
N GLY A 118 7.62 -12.85 -6.26
CA GLY A 118 8.09 -13.21 -4.94
C GLY A 118 7.59 -14.57 -4.47
N ARG A 119 7.48 -14.73 -3.16
CA ARG A 119 7.09 -15.99 -2.51
C ARG A 119 5.63 -16.37 -2.74
N LEU A 120 4.73 -15.39 -2.89
CA LEU A 120 3.32 -15.64 -3.19
C LEU A 120 3.14 -16.48 -4.45
N ALA A 121 3.97 -16.28 -5.46
CA ALA A 121 3.90 -17.06 -6.70
C ALA A 121 4.17 -18.56 -6.51
N LYS A 122 4.90 -18.91 -5.45
CA LYS A 122 5.17 -20.32 -5.07
C LYS A 122 4.09 -20.87 -4.14
N LEU A 123 3.61 -20.04 -3.21
CA LEU A 123 2.67 -20.46 -2.16
C LEU A 123 1.22 -20.47 -2.64
N ALA A 124 0.83 -19.49 -3.44
CA ALA A 124 -0.54 -19.28 -3.89
C ALA A 124 -0.57 -18.65 -5.29
N PRO A 125 -0.10 -19.32 -6.33
CA PRO A 125 -0.01 -18.76 -7.68
C PRO A 125 -1.36 -18.30 -8.23
N ASP A 126 -2.44 -18.99 -7.88
CA ASP A 126 -3.78 -18.66 -8.35
C ASP A 126 -4.38 -17.42 -7.67
N SER A 127 -3.74 -16.91 -6.63
CA SER A 127 -4.14 -15.68 -5.92
C SER A 127 -3.43 -14.43 -6.42
N ILE A 128 -2.59 -14.55 -7.44
CA ILE A 128 -1.89 -13.42 -8.06
C ILE A 128 -2.61 -13.01 -9.34
N ARG A 129 -2.97 -11.74 -9.42
CA ARG A 129 -3.56 -11.11 -10.61
C ARG A 129 -2.80 -9.87 -11.00
N LEU A 130 -2.36 -9.82 -12.24
CA LEU A 130 -1.80 -8.64 -12.86
C LEU A 130 -2.83 -8.12 -13.84
N GLU A 131 -3.41 -6.97 -13.55
CA GLU A 131 -4.49 -6.38 -14.33
C GLU A 131 -3.97 -5.22 -15.16
N THR A 132 -4.38 -5.17 -16.42
CA THR A 132 -4.21 -4.02 -17.31
C THR A 132 -5.58 -3.56 -17.78
N PRO A 133 -5.72 -2.40 -18.45
CA PRO A 133 -7.02 -1.97 -18.98
C PRO A 133 -7.67 -2.97 -19.95
N SER A 134 -6.88 -3.84 -20.58
CA SER A 134 -7.36 -4.76 -21.61
C SER A 134 -7.24 -6.24 -21.26
N ALA A 135 -6.58 -6.59 -20.16
CA ALA A 135 -6.30 -8.01 -19.84
C ALA A 135 -6.09 -8.25 -18.36
N ILE A 136 -6.34 -9.48 -17.93
CA ILE A 136 -5.94 -10.02 -16.63
C ILE A 136 -4.96 -11.15 -16.89
N VAL A 137 -3.79 -11.08 -16.28
CA VAL A 137 -2.73 -12.07 -16.41
C VAL A 137 -2.53 -12.81 -15.09
N GLY A 138 -2.68 -14.11 -15.10
CA GLY A 138 -2.25 -14.97 -14.02
C GLY A 138 -0.76 -15.29 -14.15
N VAL A 139 -0.04 -15.39 -13.04
CA VAL A 139 1.41 -15.56 -13.04
C VAL A 139 1.82 -16.73 -12.16
N ARG A 140 2.67 -17.58 -12.70
CA ARG A 140 3.28 -18.69 -11.95
C ARG A 140 4.81 -18.53 -11.97
N GLY A 141 5.35 -17.71 -11.06
CA GLY A 141 6.77 -17.57 -10.84
C GLY A 141 7.55 -17.13 -12.08
N THR A 142 7.53 -15.82 -12.36
CA THR A 142 8.14 -15.31 -13.57
C THR A 142 8.64 -13.86 -13.40
N THR A 143 9.48 -13.46 -14.34
CA THR A 143 9.84 -12.05 -14.56
C THR A 143 9.12 -11.57 -15.80
N LEU A 144 8.40 -10.48 -15.69
CA LEU A 144 7.62 -9.87 -16.76
C LEU A 144 7.96 -8.39 -16.92
N ALA A 145 7.98 -7.92 -18.15
CA ALA A 145 7.88 -6.49 -18.45
C ALA A 145 6.48 -6.23 -19.03
N ILE A 146 5.76 -5.33 -18.37
CA ILE A 146 4.39 -4.98 -18.75
C ILE A 146 4.42 -3.55 -19.26
N ARG A 147 3.92 -3.36 -20.48
CA ARG A 147 3.73 -2.04 -21.08
C ARG A 147 2.25 -1.80 -21.28
N VAL A 148 1.78 -0.68 -20.76
CA VAL A 148 0.43 -0.18 -20.97
C VAL A 148 0.54 1.17 -21.66
N GLU A 149 0.08 1.22 -22.87
CA GLU A 149 0.03 2.47 -23.64
C GLU A 149 -1.19 3.30 -23.21
N PRO A 150 -1.07 4.63 -23.19
CA PRO A 150 -2.19 5.49 -22.82
C PRO A 150 -3.33 5.44 -23.82
#